data_88767705250759b49855aedc92bfbbba
#
_entry.id   88767705250759b49855aedc92bfbbba
#
_cell.length_a   1.000
_cell.length_b   1.000
_cell.length_c   1.000
_cell.angle_alpha   90.00
_cell.angle_beta   90.00
_cell.angle_gamma   90.00
#
_symmetry.space_group_name_H-M   'P 1'
#
loop_
_entity.id
_entity.type
_entity.pdbx_description
1 polymer ?
#
loop_
_entity_poly.entity_id
_entity_poly.type
_entity_poly.pdbx_seq_one_letter_code
_entity_poly.pdbx_strand_id
1 'polypeptide(L)'
;MKLGAIEAGGTKFVVCIGNEKGEVLERESFPTEAPEKTMENVFKFFDGKEIEALGVGSFGPIDPDLTSPTYGYITTTPKPGWNNYNIMGALKERYDIPMAFDTDVNGAALGEATFGVAKGLDSALYLTIGTIIILWVL
;
A
#
# COMPACT_ATOMS: atom_id res chain seq x y z
N MET A 1 14.78 9.38 -9.09
CA MET A 1 13.93 8.15 -9.21
C MET A 1 12.48 8.53 -8.95
N LYS A 2 11.55 8.08 -9.80
CA LYS A 2 10.10 8.33 -9.64
C LYS A 2 9.45 7.09 -9.04
N LEU A 3 8.96 7.20 -7.83
CA LEU A 3 8.40 6.09 -7.05
C LEU A 3 6.89 6.24 -6.89
N GLY A 4 6.16 5.17 -7.11
CA GLY A 4 4.74 5.09 -6.81
C GLY A 4 4.49 4.51 -5.42
N ALA A 5 3.42 4.95 -4.77
CA ALA A 5 2.94 4.33 -3.55
C ALA A 5 1.41 4.26 -3.53
N ILE A 6 0.91 3.17 -2.97
CA ILE A 6 -0.52 2.93 -2.72
C ILE A 6 -0.70 2.64 -1.23
N GLU A 7 -1.50 3.46 -0.57
CA GLU A 7 -2.09 3.12 0.73
C GLU A 7 -3.52 2.66 0.47
N ALA A 8 -3.71 1.36 0.45
CA ALA A 8 -5.01 0.73 0.30
C ALA A 8 -5.69 0.66 1.68
N GLY A 9 -6.55 1.61 1.98
CA GLY A 9 -7.33 1.63 3.21
C GLY A 9 -8.71 1.00 3.03
N GLY A 10 -9.31 0.51 4.10
CA GLY A 10 -10.66 -0.06 4.07
C GLY A 10 -11.76 0.97 3.74
N THR A 11 -11.51 2.26 3.93
CA THR A 11 -12.44 3.35 3.65
C THR A 11 -12.06 4.14 2.41
N LYS A 12 -10.76 4.38 2.22
CA LYS A 12 -10.22 5.12 1.06
C LYS A 12 -8.88 4.55 0.65
N PHE A 13 -8.59 4.65 -0.65
CA PHE A 13 -7.24 4.51 -1.17
C PHE A 13 -6.59 5.88 -1.27
N VAL A 14 -5.29 5.92 -0.98
CA VAL A 14 -4.43 7.06 -1.28
C VAL A 14 -3.34 6.57 -2.22
N VAL A 15 -3.15 7.29 -3.31
CA VAL A 15 -2.11 7.01 -4.30
C VAL A 15 -1.20 8.22 -4.42
N CYS A 16 0.09 7.99 -4.54
CA CYS A 16 1.02 9.09 -4.72
C CYS A 16 2.22 8.72 -5.60
N ILE A 17 2.85 9.73 -6.12
CA ILE A 17 4.16 9.67 -6.77
C ILE A 17 5.09 10.55 -5.96
N GLY A 18 6.25 10.02 -5.67
CA GLY A 18 7.30 10.71 -4.93
C GLY A 18 8.69 10.36 -5.45
N ASN A 19 9.69 10.71 -4.68
CA ASN A 19 11.09 10.40 -4.98
C ASN A 19 11.78 9.72 -3.80
N GLU A 20 13.04 9.32 -4.00
CA GLU A 20 13.87 8.65 -3.01
C GLU A 20 14.21 9.51 -1.77
N LYS A 21 13.91 10.80 -1.80
CA LYS A 21 14.07 11.71 -0.65
C LYS A 21 12.82 11.78 0.23
N GLY A 22 11.74 11.07 -0.15
CA GLY A 22 10.46 11.12 0.55
C GLY A 22 9.60 12.34 0.19
N GLU A 23 9.96 13.09 -0.86
CA GLU A 23 9.16 14.22 -1.33
C GLU A 23 7.97 13.70 -2.15
N VAL A 24 6.76 14.11 -1.81
CA VAL A 24 5.54 13.78 -2.55
C VAL A 24 5.35 14.79 -3.68
N LEU A 25 5.34 14.31 -4.91
CA LEU A 25 5.20 15.12 -6.12
C LEU A 25 3.74 15.23 -6.58
N GLU A 26 3.01 14.11 -6.52
CA GLU A 26 1.58 14.04 -6.86
C GLU A 26 0.87 13.13 -5.85
N ARG A 27 -0.37 13.46 -5.51
CA ARG A 27 -1.18 12.66 -4.58
C ARG A 27 -2.65 12.79 -4.92
N GLU A 28 -3.34 11.65 -4.87
CA GLU A 28 -4.79 11.59 -5.02
C GLU A 28 -5.39 10.63 -3.98
N SER A 29 -6.64 10.82 -3.63
CA SER A 29 -7.39 9.88 -2.80
C SER A 29 -8.81 9.71 -3.32
N PHE A 30 -9.34 8.49 -3.17
CA PHE A 30 -10.69 8.14 -3.59
C PHE A 30 -11.28 7.08 -2.67
N PRO A 31 -12.62 6.98 -2.56
CA PRO A 31 -13.27 5.98 -1.72
C PRO A 31 -12.90 4.56 -2.12
N THR A 32 -12.82 3.65 -1.13
CA THR A 32 -12.71 2.21 -1.38
C THR A 32 -14.08 1.66 -1.69
N GLU A 33 -14.29 1.33 -2.96
CA GLU A 33 -15.51 0.70 -3.48
C GLU A 33 -15.23 -0.77 -3.84
N ALA A 34 -16.01 -1.37 -4.73
CA ALA A 34 -15.71 -2.69 -5.28
C ALA A 34 -14.31 -2.71 -5.94
N PRO A 35 -13.57 -3.83 -5.88
CA PRO A 35 -12.19 -3.89 -6.38
C PRO A 35 -12.03 -3.37 -7.80
N GLU A 36 -12.92 -3.74 -8.70
CA GLU A 36 -12.85 -3.34 -10.11
C GLU A 36 -12.84 -1.82 -10.26
N LYS A 37 -13.75 -1.14 -9.56
CA LYS A 37 -13.88 0.31 -9.64
C LYS A 37 -12.73 1.04 -8.93
N THR A 38 -12.30 0.52 -7.78
CA THR A 38 -11.19 1.09 -7.03
C THR A 38 -9.88 0.94 -7.80
N MET A 39 -9.63 -0.24 -8.36
CA MET A 39 -8.42 -0.50 -9.15
C MET A 39 -8.42 0.28 -10.48
N GLU A 40 -9.57 0.52 -11.09
CA GLU A 40 -9.68 1.42 -12.26
C GLU A 40 -9.15 2.83 -11.92
N ASN A 41 -9.50 3.38 -10.75
CA ASN A 41 -8.98 4.66 -10.29
C ASN A 41 -7.46 4.62 -10.02
N VAL A 42 -6.96 3.51 -9.45
CA VAL A 42 -5.51 3.30 -9.25
C VAL A 42 -4.79 3.33 -10.61
N PHE A 43 -5.28 2.58 -11.58
CA PHE A 43 -4.69 2.52 -12.91
C PHE A 43 -4.74 3.87 -13.63
N LYS A 44 -5.87 4.54 -13.56
CA LYS A 44 -6.03 5.88 -14.14
C LYS A 44 -5.02 6.89 -13.57
N PHE A 45 -4.68 6.76 -12.28
CA PHE A 45 -3.68 7.63 -11.67
C PHE A 45 -2.27 7.34 -12.15
N PHE A 46 -1.86 6.05 -12.24
CA PHE A 46 -0.47 5.68 -12.57
C PHE A 46 -0.18 5.55 -14.06
N ASP A 47 -1.18 5.30 -14.90
CA ASP A 47 -0.98 5.11 -16.33
C ASP A 47 -0.29 6.32 -16.99
N GLY A 48 0.79 6.02 -17.73
CA GLY A 48 1.57 7.04 -18.43
C GLY A 48 2.50 7.88 -17.55
N LYS A 49 2.63 7.58 -16.24
CA LYS A 49 3.46 8.38 -15.33
C LYS A 49 4.90 7.89 -15.16
N GLU A 50 5.25 6.77 -15.80
CA GLU A 50 6.63 6.23 -15.85
C GLU A 50 7.27 6.09 -14.46
N ILE A 51 6.55 5.48 -13.50
CA ILE A 51 7.11 5.14 -12.19
C ILE A 51 8.09 3.97 -12.34
N GLU A 52 9.19 4.00 -11.57
CA GLU A 52 10.27 3.01 -11.64
C GLU A 52 10.13 1.90 -10.60
N ALA A 53 9.36 2.11 -9.54
CA ALA A 53 9.00 1.11 -8.54
C ALA A 53 7.69 1.50 -7.84
N LEU A 54 7.00 0.51 -7.24
CA LEU A 54 5.71 0.71 -6.58
C LEU A 54 5.70 0.03 -5.21
N GLY A 55 5.41 0.80 -4.16
CA GLY A 55 5.11 0.28 -2.83
C GLY A 55 3.62 0.20 -2.57
N VAL A 56 3.16 -0.89 -1.97
CA VAL A 56 1.74 -1.09 -1.64
C VAL A 56 1.62 -1.45 -0.16
N GLY A 57 0.99 -0.56 0.62
CA GLY A 57 0.57 -0.81 1.99
C GLY A 57 -0.95 -1.01 2.02
N SER A 58 -1.42 -2.17 2.48
CA SER A 58 -2.83 -2.54 2.38
C SER A 58 -3.46 -2.84 3.73
N PHE A 59 -4.74 -2.48 3.84
CA PHE A 59 -5.59 -3.05 4.88
C PHE A 59 -5.60 -4.57 4.75
N GLY A 60 -5.88 -5.24 5.85
CA GLY A 60 -5.75 -6.69 5.90
C GLY A 60 -6.98 -7.42 6.42
N PRO A 61 -6.76 -8.69 6.74
CA PRO A 61 -5.49 -9.45 6.63
C PRO A 61 -4.97 -9.61 5.21
N ILE A 62 -3.64 -9.61 5.07
CA ILE A 62 -2.96 -9.83 3.78
C ILE A 62 -2.01 -11.03 3.87
N ASP A 63 -1.57 -11.52 2.72
CA ASP A 63 -0.49 -12.50 2.64
C ASP A 63 0.78 -11.86 2.03
N PRO A 64 1.74 -11.41 2.87
CA PRO A 64 2.98 -10.81 2.42
C PRO A 64 4.12 -11.82 2.24
N ASP A 65 3.90 -13.11 2.48
CA ASP A 65 4.92 -14.15 2.36
C ASP A 65 5.22 -14.44 0.89
N LEU A 66 6.41 -14.05 0.45
CA LEU A 66 6.89 -14.25 -0.93
C LEU A 66 6.91 -15.72 -1.38
N THR A 67 6.92 -16.66 -0.45
CA THR A 67 6.92 -18.11 -0.74
C THR A 67 5.51 -18.70 -0.80
N SER A 68 4.51 -17.95 -0.36
CA SER A 68 3.12 -18.39 -0.36
C SER A 68 2.49 -18.36 -1.74
N PRO A 69 1.64 -19.35 -2.08
CA PRO A 69 0.89 -19.33 -3.33
C PRO A 69 -0.14 -18.19 -3.41
N THR A 70 -0.49 -17.60 -2.26
CA THR A 70 -1.40 -16.47 -2.14
C THR A 70 -0.69 -15.15 -1.82
N TYR A 71 0.64 -15.08 -2.04
CA TYR A 71 1.36 -13.83 -1.91
C TYR A 71 0.68 -12.71 -2.69
N GLY A 72 0.49 -11.57 -2.03
CA GLY A 72 -0.11 -10.40 -2.66
C GLY A 72 -1.63 -10.33 -2.60
N TYR A 73 -2.27 -11.27 -1.87
CA TYR A 73 -3.71 -11.27 -1.66
C TYR A 73 -4.08 -10.47 -0.41
N ILE A 74 -5.20 -9.75 -0.50
CA ILE A 74 -6.02 -9.43 0.66
C ILE A 74 -6.85 -10.69 0.94
N THR A 75 -6.67 -11.29 2.13
CA THR A 75 -7.22 -12.61 2.43
C THR A 75 -8.66 -12.52 2.98
N THR A 76 -8.88 -12.85 4.25
CA THR A 76 -10.20 -12.79 4.88
C THR A 76 -10.49 -11.38 5.39
N THR A 77 -11.30 -10.64 4.68
CA THR A 77 -11.70 -9.28 5.09
C THR A 77 -13.23 -9.13 5.05
N PRO A 78 -13.83 -8.38 5.97
CA PRO A 78 -15.26 -8.07 5.91
C PRO A 78 -15.60 -7.05 4.80
N LYS A 79 -14.62 -6.44 4.17
CA LYS A 79 -14.85 -5.46 3.10
C LYS A 79 -15.41 -6.15 1.85
N PRO A 80 -16.63 -5.80 1.40
CA PRO A 80 -17.28 -6.48 0.28
C PRO A 80 -16.44 -6.48 -0.99
N GLY A 81 -16.30 -7.66 -1.61
CA GLY A 81 -15.55 -7.87 -2.85
C GLY A 81 -14.04 -8.03 -2.68
N TRP A 82 -13.46 -7.64 -1.55
CA TRP A 82 -12.02 -7.68 -1.32
C TRP A 82 -11.52 -8.99 -0.71
N ASN A 83 -12.41 -9.87 -0.28
CA ASN A 83 -12.03 -11.17 0.26
C ASN A 83 -11.36 -12.03 -0.82
N ASN A 84 -10.15 -12.52 -0.52
CA ASN A 84 -9.30 -13.28 -1.45
C ASN A 84 -8.99 -12.52 -2.78
N TYR A 85 -8.88 -11.21 -2.73
CA TYR A 85 -8.53 -10.42 -3.89
C TYR A 85 -7.01 -10.31 -4.07
N ASN A 86 -6.51 -10.70 -5.25
CA ASN A 86 -5.09 -10.63 -5.59
C ASN A 86 -4.71 -9.22 -6.08
N ILE A 87 -4.53 -8.29 -5.16
CA ILE A 87 -4.19 -6.90 -5.49
C ILE A 87 -2.82 -6.79 -6.19
N MET A 88 -1.83 -7.55 -5.72
CA MET A 88 -0.50 -7.53 -6.34
C MET A 88 -0.50 -8.17 -7.73
N GLY A 89 -1.31 -9.21 -7.95
CA GLY A 89 -1.50 -9.80 -9.27
C GLY A 89 -2.07 -8.81 -10.27
N ALA A 90 -3.10 -8.08 -9.90
CA ALA A 90 -3.70 -7.05 -10.74
C ALA A 90 -2.71 -5.92 -11.10
N LEU A 91 -1.88 -5.50 -10.14
CA LEU A 91 -0.84 -4.49 -10.38
C LEU A 91 0.29 -5.02 -11.28
N LYS A 92 0.78 -6.24 -11.04
CA LYS A 92 1.86 -6.87 -11.82
C LYS A 92 1.44 -7.20 -13.26
N GLU A 93 0.18 -7.50 -13.48
CA GLU A 93 -0.34 -7.72 -14.85
C GLU A 93 -0.27 -6.44 -15.69
N ARG A 94 -0.37 -5.26 -15.05
CA ARG A 94 -0.38 -3.97 -15.74
C ARG A 94 0.97 -3.28 -15.79
N TYR A 95 1.79 -3.43 -14.76
CA TYR A 95 3.07 -2.73 -14.63
C TYR A 95 4.23 -3.72 -14.44
N ASP A 96 5.18 -3.71 -15.37
CA ASP A 96 6.42 -4.52 -15.30
C ASP A 96 7.52 -3.74 -14.58
N ILE A 97 7.35 -3.51 -13.29
CA ILE A 97 8.28 -2.78 -12.44
C ILE A 97 8.44 -3.50 -11.09
N PRO A 98 9.55 -3.26 -10.36
CA PRO A 98 9.70 -3.77 -9.00
C PRO A 98 8.58 -3.29 -8.06
N MET A 99 8.04 -4.21 -7.27
CA MET A 99 6.97 -3.91 -6.32
C MET A 99 7.24 -4.52 -4.95
N ALA A 100 6.86 -3.79 -3.89
CA ALA A 100 6.86 -4.27 -2.51
C ALA A 100 5.43 -4.23 -1.95
N PHE A 101 5.12 -5.19 -1.08
CA PHE A 101 3.80 -5.34 -0.48
C PHE A 101 3.89 -5.62 1.01
N ASP A 102 3.16 -4.85 1.81
CA ASP A 102 3.04 -5.04 3.26
C ASP A 102 1.70 -4.47 3.74
N THR A 103 1.45 -4.54 5.04
CA THR A 103 0.29 -3.89 5.64
C THR A 103 0.44 -2.36 5.59
N ASP A 104 -0.68 -1.64 5.61
CA ASP A 104 -0.73 -0.18 5.70
C ASP A 104 0.01 0.34 6.95
N VAL A 105 -0.11 -0.37 8.07
CA VAL A 105 0.55 -0.03 9.35
C VAL A 105 2.06 -0.20 9.27
N ASN A 106 2.53 -1.31 8.67
CA ASN A 106 3.96 -1.55 8.48
C ASN A 106 4.58 -0.51 7.54
N GLY A 107 3.89 -0.18 6.47
CA GLY A 107 4.29 0.87 5.54
C GLY A 107 4.41 2.22 6.22
N ALA A 108 3.45 2.58 7.07
CA ALA A 108 3.49 3.82 7.85
C ALA A 108 4.65 3.83 8.86
N ALA A 109 4.85 2.74 9.60
CA ALA A 109 5.96 2.61 10.56
C ALA A 109 7.33 2.73 9.87
N LEU A 110 7.51 2.07 8.71
CA LEU A 110 8.72 2.17 7.90
C LEU A 110 8.96 3.61 7.39
N GLY A 111 7.91 4.31 6.99
CA GLY A 111 7.99 5.71 6.58
C GLY A 111 8.50 6.60 7.72
N GLU A 112 7.96 6.44 8.93
CA GLU A 112 8.40 7.18 10.12
C GLU A 112 9.85 6.85 10.52
N ALA A 113 10.27 5.59 10.40
CA ALA A 113 11.64 5.17 10.69
C ALA A 113 12.64 5.70 9.66
N THR A 114 12.22 5.90 8.42
CA THR A 114 13.09 6.33 7.33
C THR A 114 13.18 7.86 7.23
N PHE A 115 12.05 8.55 7.28
CA PHE A 115 11.94 9.99 7.01
C PHE A 115 11.35 10.82 8.17
N GLY A 116 10.67 10.16 9.12
CA GLY A 116 9.87 10.80 10.15
C GLY A 116 10.51 10.83 11.52
N VAL A 117 9.66 10.88 12.55
CA VAL A 117 10.05 11.06 13.95
C VAL A 117 10.81 9.88 14.56
N ALA A 118 10.69 8.69 13.96
CA ALA A 118 11.38 7.48 14.43
C ALA A 118 12.77 7.29 13.80
N LYS A 119 13.20 8.20 12.95
CA LYS A 119 14.50 8.11 12.27
C LYS A 119 15.66 8.10 13.26
N GLY A 120 16.50 7.06 13.17
CA GLY A 120 17.67 6.88 14.03
C GLY A 120 17.37 6.30 15.42
N LEU A 121 16.15 5.85 15.68
CA LEU A 121 15.79 5.12 16.90
C LEU A 121 16.02 3.62 16.68
N ASP A 122 16.42 2.92 17.76
CA ASP A 122 16.64 1.46 17.72
C ASP A 122 15.33 0.67 17.64
N SER A 123 14.24 1.25 18.11
CA SER A 123 12.90 0.69 18.02
C SER A 123 11.84 1.78 17.97
N ALA A 124 10.73 1.50 17.33
CA ALA A 124 9.59 2.40 17.23
C ALA A 124 8.28 1.63 17.33
N LEU A 125 7.28 2.24 17.95
CA LEU A 125 5.92 1.73 18.03
C LEU A 125 5.01 2.63 17.20
N TYR A 126 4.34 2.04 16.21
CA TYR A 126 3.31 2.73 15.43
C TYR A 126 1.93 2.22 15.82
N LEU A 127 1.06 3.12 16.24
CA LEU A 127 -0.32 2.80 16.64
C LEU A 127 -1.29 3.52 15.69
N THR A 128 -2.10 2.77 14.99
CA THR A 128 -3.23 3.32 14.24
C THR A 128 -4.53 3.05 14.98
N ILE A 129 -5.37 4.08 15.10
CA ILE A 129 -6.68 4.02 15.74
C ILE A 129 -7.72 4.44 14.72
N GLY A 130 -8.53 3.50 14.25
CA GLY A 130 -9.59 3.72 13.27
C GLY A 130 -10.73 2.75 13.52
N THR A 131 -11.26 2.15 12.47
CA THR A 131 -12.25 1.07 12.56
C THR A 131 -11.71 -0.14 13.33
N ILE A 132 -10.42 -0.37 13.24
CA ILE A 132 -9.65 -1.38 14.00
C ILE A 132 -8.46 -0.66 14.64
N ILE A 133 -8.03 -1.13 15.81
CA ILE A 133 -6.79 -0.69 16.45
C ILE A 133 -5.72 -1.69 16.07
N ILE A 134 -4.66 -1.25 15.41
CA ILE A 134 -3.51 -2.07 15.04
C ILE A 134 -2.25 -1.46 15.64
N LEU A 135 -1.41 -2.31 16.18
CA LEU A 135 -0.15 -1.96 16.83
C LEU A 135 0.99 -2.65 16.12
N TRP A 136 2.01 -1.91 15.77
CA TRP A 136 3.22 -2.43 15.15
C TRP A 136 4.46 -1.93 15.87
N VAL A 137 5.45 -2.82 16.02
CA VAL A 137 6.76 -2.51 16.62
C VAL A 137 7.84 -2.80 15.57
N LEU A 138 8.68 -1.81 15.31
CA LEU A 138 9.89 -1.95 14.51
C LEU A 138 11.09 -2.25 15.40
#